data_7ba8517b6af442f12e8c5563e0eec395
#
_entry.id   7ba8517b6af442f12e8c5563e0eec395
#
_cell.length_a   1.000
_cell.length_b   1.000
_cell.length_c   1.000
_cell.angle_alpha   90.00
_cell.angle_beta   90.00
_cell.angle_gamma   90.00
#
_symmetry.space_group_name_H-M   'P 1'
#
loop_
_entity.id
_entity.type
_entity.pdbx_description
1 polymer ?
#
loop_
_entity_poly.entity_id
_entity_poly.type
_entity_poly.pdbx_seq_one_letter_code
_entity_poly.pdbx_strand_id
1 'polypeptide(L)'
;MAADDVKMHPLSDALRTPAAVEKLDQRVKLFFGNQAHPKVLKELGEWKTNKKTNGFNKSAKEACEWAFLSAILELQERAIKEGGDAVVGIKSNWKNSETVSDTDYVCADGTMMTGVALKGNVVTLGGK
;
A
#
# COMPACT_ATOMS: atom_id res chain seq x y z
N MET A 1 0.50 27.75 7.96
CA MET A 1 0.80 26.32 8.00
C MET A 1 0.29 25.65 6.72
N ALA A 2 1.18 25.00 6.03
CA ALA A 2 0.78 24.34 4.80
C ALA A 2 -0.02 23.08 5.12
N ALA A 3 -1.21 22.99 4.59
CA ALA A 3 -2.01 21.78 4.72
C ALA A 3 -1.52 20.75 3.71
N ASP A 4 -1.57 19.48 4.08
CA ASP A 4 -1.31 18.42 3.15
C ASP A 4 -2.38 18.41 2.08
N ASP A 5 -1.98 18.15 0.84
CA ASP A 5 -2.91 17.97 -0.25
C ASP A 5 -3.25 16.49 -0.31
N VAL A 6 -4.35 16.11 0.31
CA VAL A 6 -4.75 14.71 0.43
C VAL A 6 -5.63 14.34 -0.77
N LYS A 7 -5.13 13.45 -1.60
CA LYS A 7 -5.80 13.06 -2.85
C LYS A 7 -5.71 11.56 -3.09
N MET A 8 -6.59 11.08 -3.96
CA MET A 8 -6.55 9.70 -4.43
C MET A 8 -5.64 9.61 -5.65
N HIS A 9 -4.85 8.56 -5.72
CA HIS A 9 -3.95 8.30 -6.84
C HIS A 9 -4.15 6.86 -7.35
N PRO A 10 -3.96 6.62 -8.65
CA PRO A 10 -4.24 5.29 -9.21
C PRO A 10 -3.26 4.23 -8.74
N LEU A 11 -3.78 3.11 -8.27
CA LEU A 11 -2.97 1.95 -7.93
C LEU A 11 -2.22 1.41 -9.15
N SER A 12 -2.90 1.40 -10.31
CA SER A 12 -2.28 0.85 -11.52
C SER A 12 -1.00 1.57 -11.89
N ASP A 13 -0.96 2.89 -11.74
CA ASP A 13 0.27 3.65 -12.03
C ASP A 13 1.35 3.33 -11.02
N ALA A 14 1.01 3.32 -9.74
CA ALA A 14 1.99 3.10 -8.68
C ALA A 14 2.60 1.69 -8.73
N LEU A 15 1.81 0.70 -9.13
CA LEU A 15 2.28 -0.68 -9.19
C LEU A 15 3.10 -0.99 -10.45
N ARG A 16 3.11 -0.07 -11.42
CA ARG A 16 3.81 -0.25 -12.70
C ARG A 16 5.10 0.55 -12.83
N THR A 17 5.47 1.31 -11.82
CA THR A 17 6.75 2.04 -11.90
C THR A 17 7.88 1.04 -12.00
N PRO A 18 9.00 1.42 -12.63
CA PRO A 18 10.16 0.50 -12.70
C PRO A 18 10.60 0.02 -11.33
N ALA A 19 10.59 0.90 -10.33
CA ALA A 19 10.96 0.52 -8.97
C ALA A 19 10.01 -0.50 -8.38
N ALA A 20 8.69 -0.33 -8.61
CA ALA A 20 7.71 -1.28 -8.11
C ALA A 20 7.86 -2.64 -8.78
N VAL A 21 8.01 -2.65 -10.09
CA VAL A 21 8.20 -3.91 -10.83
C VAL A 21 9.43 -4.66 -10.33
N GLU A 22 10.50 -3.93 -10.04
CA GLU A 22 11.74 -4.53 -9.57
C GLU A 22 11.65 -5.03 -8.13
N LYS A 23 11.01 -4.25 -7.24
CA LYS A 23 11.10 -4.47 -5.80
C LYS A 23 9.96 -5.27 -5.19
N LEU A 24 8.81 -5.32 -5.85
CA LEU A 24 7.67 -6.05 -5.30
C LEU A 24 8.01 -7.54 -5.18
N ASP A 25 7.64 -8.12 -4.04
CA ASP A 25 7.94 -9.51 -3.75
C ASP A 25 6.86 -10.40 -4.35
N GLN A 26 7.23 -11.22 -5.32
CA GLN A 26 6.29 -12.09 -6.04
C GLN A 26 5.72 -13.19 -5.15
N ARG A 27 6.30 -13.45 -4.00
CA ARG A 27 5.79 -14.46 -3.07
C ARG A 27 4.57 -13.98 -2.31
N VAL A 28 4.28 -12.67 -2.32
CA VAL A 28 3.16 -12.11 -1.58
C VAL A 28 2.25 -11.36 -2.54
N LYS A 29 1.04 -11.87 -2.72
CA LYS A 29 0.05 -11.25 -3.60
C LYS A 29 -0.68 -10.14 -2.85
N LEU A 30 -1.09 -9.11 -3.59
CA LEU A 30 -1.71 -7.92 -3.01
C LEU A 30 -3.11 -7.75 -3.57
N PHE A 31 -4.08 -7.57 -2.68
CA PHE A 31 -5.48 -7.37 -3.07
C PHE A 31 -6.02 -6.15 -2.32
N PHE A 32 -6.43 -5.14 -3.07
CA PHE A 32 -6.85 -3.86 -2.54
C PHE A 32 -8.37 -3.76 -2.46
N GLY A 33 -8.87 -3.17 -1.38
CA GLY A 33 -10.29 -2.94 -1.22
C GLY A 33 -11.07 -4.24 -1.26
N ASN A 34 -12.00 -4.32 -2.19
CA ASN A 34 -12.84 -5.49 -2.36
C ASN A 34 -12.48 -6.32 -3.59
N GLN A 35 -11.24 -6.19 -4.07
CA GLN A 35 -10.77 -7.00 -5.19
C GLN A 35 -10.93 -8.48 -4.87
N ALA A 36 -11.35 -9.25 -5.87
CA ALA A 36 -11.55 -10.69 -5.70
C ALA A 36 -10.22 -11.40 -5.47
N HIS A 37 -10.22 -12.37 -4.57
CA HIS A 37 -9.03 -13.17 -4.27
C HIS A 37 -9.47 -14.60 -3.96
N PRO A 38 -8.53 -15.57 -4.03
CA PRO A 38 -8.86 -16.94 -3.65
C PRO A 38 -9.31 -17.01 -2.19
N LYS A 39 -9.89 -18.14 -1.82
CA LYS A 39 -10.37 -18.35 -0.47
C LYS A 39 -9.25 -18.20 0.54
N VAL A 40 -9.52 -17.47 1.61
CA VAL A 40 -8.59 -17.32 2.74
C VAL A 40 -8.62 -18.62 3.56
N LEU A 41 -7.47 -19.26 3.69
CA LEU A 41 -7.34 -20.47 4.52
C LEU A 41 -7.04 -20.12 5.96
N LYS A 42 -6.18 -19.12 6.17
CA LYS A 42 -5.75 -18.75 7.51
C LYS A 42 -5.54 -17.26 7.58
N GLU A 43 -6.05 -16.64 8.64
CA GLU A 43 -5.83 -15.23 8.90
C GLU A 43 -4.68 -15.09 9.89
N LEU A 44 -3.72 -14.24 9.56
CA LEU A 44 -2.50 -14.09 10.35
C LEU A 44 -2.37 -12.72 11.01
N GLY A 45 -3.38 -11.87 10.83
CA GLY A 45 -3.45 -10.59 11.52
C GLY A 45 -3.52 -9.40 10.58
N GLU A 46 -3.96 -8.29 11.14
CA GLU A 46 -4.04 -7.02 10.43
C GLU A 46 -2.85 -6.17 10.80
N TRP A 47 -2.23 -5.55 9.81
CA TRP A 47 -1.04 -4.73 10.01
C TRP A 47 -1.21 -3.37 9.34
N LYS A 48 -0.61 -2.36 9.97
CA LYS A 48 -0.65 -0.99 9.48
C LYS A 48 0.75 -0.56 9.08
N THR A 49 0.82 0.27 8.04
CA THR A 49 2.09 0.89 7.65
C THR A 49 1.86 2.37 7.47
N ASN A 50 2.89 3.16 7.71
CA ASN A 50 2.84 4.59 7.51
C ASN A 50 4.23 5.02 7.07
N LYS A 51 4.35 5.40 5.81
CA LYS A 51 5.64 5.74 5.23
C LYS A 51 5.60 7.14 4.66
N LYS A 52 6.70 7.84 4.84
CA LYS A 52 6.86 9.19 4.32
C LYS A 52 8.12 9.25 3.48
N THR A 53 8.10 10.12 2.49
CA THR A 53 9.26 10.38 1.67
C THR A 53 9.44 11.87 1.52
N ASN A 54 10.67 12.29 1.26
CA ASN A 54 10.97 13.67 0.97
C ASN A 54 10.38 14.03 -0.40
N GLY A 55 9.51 15.03 -0.44
CA GLY A 55 8.88 15.49 -1.67
C GLY A 55 9.67 16.53 -2.41
N PHE A 56 10.81 16.96 -1.88
CA PHE A 56 11.60 18.05 -2.47
C PHE A 56 12.12 17.63 -3.84
N ASN A 57 11.91 18.47 -4.84
CA ASN A 57 12.33 18.23 -6.22
C ASN A 57 11.65 17.03 -6.88
N LYS A 58 10.51 16.59 -6.33
CA LYS A 58 9.71 15.53 -6.93
C LYS A 58 8.32 16.06 -7.25
N SER A 59 7.71 15.54 -8.31
CA SER A 59 6.30 15.81 -8.53
C SER A 59 5.48 15.09 -7.45
N ALA A 60 4.25 15.55 -7.24
CA ALA A 60 3.35 14.89 -6.30
C ALA A 60 3.18 13.41 -6.66
N LYS A 61 3.02 13.12 -7.96
CA LYS A 61 2.87 11.75 -8.44
C LYS A 61 4.08 10.89 -8.08
N GLU A 62 5.26 11.39 -8.34
CA GLU A 62 6.50 10.65 -8.07
C GLU A 62 6.68 10.40 -6.57
N ALA A 63 6.48 11.44 -5.75
CA ALA A 63 6.64 11.30 -4.30
C ALA A 63 5.59 10.34 -3.73
N CYS A 64 4.34 10.40 -4.22
CA CYS A 64 3.29 9.51 -3.78
C CYS A 64 3.59 8.07 -4.16
N GLU A 65 4.10 7.83 -5.35
CA GLU A 65 4.45 6.48 -5.78
C GLU A 65 5.57 5.89 -4.94
N TRP A 66 6.56 6.69 -4.56
CA TRP A 66 7.63 6.22 -3.68
C TRP A 66 7.13 5.89 -2.28
N ALA A 67 6.29 6.75 -1.71
CA ALA A 67 5.73 6.51 -0.37
C ALA A 67 4.83 5.27 -0.40
N PHE A 68 4.02 5.13 -1.44
CA PHE A 68 3.16 3.97 -1.61
C PHE A 68 3.99 2.68 -1.68
N LEU A 69 5.03 2.67 -2.52
CA LEU A 69 5.88 1.49 -2.68
C LEU A 69 6.51 1.10 -1.34
N SER A 70 7.03 2.08 -0.59
CA SER A 70 7.61 1.81 0.71
C SER A 70 6.59 1.17 1.66
N ALA A 71 5.36 1.66 1.65
CA ALA A 71 4.30 1.12 2.51
C ALA A 71 3.94 -0.31 2.11
N ILE A 72 3.81 -0.57 0.81
CA ILE A 72 3.47 -1.90 0.30
C ILE A 72 4.58 -2.91 0.60
N LEU A 73 5.83 -2.50 0.41
CA LEU A 73 6.96 -3.39 0.69
C LEU A 73 6.99 -3.80 2.16
N GLU A 74 6.64 -2.89 3.05
CA GLU A 74 6.58 -3.22 4.47
C GLU A 74 5.48 -4.24 4.76
N LEU A 75 4.32 -4.10 4.10
CA LEU A 75 3.25 -5.10 4.24
C LEU A 75 3.69 -6.47 3.72
N GLN A 76 4.40 -6.49 2.60
CA GLN A 76 4.90 -7.76 2.06
C GLN A 76 5.93 -8.40 2.98
N GLU A 77 6.84 -7.60 3.53
CA GLU A 77 7.82 -8.10 4.50
C GLU A 77 7.12 -8.71 5.72
N ARG A 78 6.10 -8.03 6.21
CA ARG A 78 5.34 -8.54 7.36
C ARG A 78 4.63 -9.84 7.01
N ALA A 79 4.07 -9.92 5.81
CA ALA A 79 3.40 -11.14 5.38
C ALA A 79 4.36 -12.34 5.39
N ILE A 80 5.56 -12.15 4.86
CA ILE A 80 6.56 -13.20 4.85
C ILE A 80 6.95 -13.60 6.27
N LYS A 81 7.16 -12.61 7.12
CA LYS A 81 7.54 -12.86 8.51
C LYS A 81 6.48 -13.64 9.26
N GLU A 82 5.20 -13.41 8.96
CA GLU A 82 4.09 -14.11 9.62
C GLU A 82 3.74 -15.44 8.94
N GLY A 83 4.40 -15.78 7.85
CA GLY A 83 4.12 -17.02 7.13
C GLY A 83 2.96 -16.92 6.15
N GLY A 84 2.57 -15.70 5.77
CA GLY A 84 1.49 -15.48 4.81
C GLY A 84 2.00 -15.44 3.38
N ASP A 85 1.07 -15.59 2.43
CA ASP A 85 1.38 -15.50 1.01
C ASP A 85 0.55 -14.43 0.30
N ALA A 86 -0.22 -13.66 1.06
CA ALA A 86 -1.00 -12.57 0.50
C ALA A 86 -1.35 -11.54 1.57
N VAL A 87 -1.65 -10.33 1.11
CA VAL A 87 -2.26 -9.29 1.94
C VAL A 87 -3.56 -8.92 1.23
N VAL A 88 -4.67 -9.04 1.93
CA VAL A 88 -6.00 -8.78 1.36
C VAL A 88 -6.67 -7.62 2.07
N GLY A 89 -7.69 -7.05 1.43
CA GLY A 89 -8.43 -5.95 1.99
C GLY A 89 -7.57 -4.72 2.27
N ILE A 90 -6.54 -4.52 1.45
CA ILE A 90 -5.62 -3.38 1.65
C ILE A 90 -6.39 -2.09 1.42
N LYS A 91 -6.29 -1.19 2.36
CA LYS A 91 -6.97 0.10 2.29
C LYS A 91 -6.05 1.19 2.81
N SER A 92 -6.39 2.42 2.46
CA SER A 92 -5.67 3.58 2.98
C SER A 92 -6.12 3.86 4.41
N ASN A 93 -5.19 4.32 5.23
CA ASN A 93 -5.45 4.56 6.65
C ASN A 93 -4.74 5.84 7.12
N TRP A 94 -4.80 6.90 6.31
CA TRP A 94 -4.13 8.15 6.62
C TRP A 94 -4.75 8.78 7.87
N LYS A 95 -3.93 9.01 8.89
CA LYS A 95 -4.36 9.57 10.18
C LYS A 95 -5.54 8.78 10.78
N ASN A 96 -5.51 7.47 10.60
CA ASN A 96 -6.53 6.53 11.06
C ASN A 96 -7.90 6.72 10.40
N SER A 97 -7.93 7.41 9.26
CA SER A 97 -9.14 7.55 8.46
C SER A 97 -9.08 6.54 7.31
N GLU A 98 -9.92 5.52 7.38
CA GLU A 98 -9.88 4.43 6.40
C GLU A 98 -10.60 4.82 5.13
N THR A 99 -9.98 4.50 4.01
CA THR A 99 -10.57 4.68 2.68
C THR A 99 -10.40 3.38 1.91
N VAL A 100 -11.52 2.76 1.57
CA VAL A 100 -11.54 1.49 0.83
C VAL A 100 -11.72 1.80 -0.65
N SER A 101 -10.84 1.29 -1.47
CA SER A 101 -10.92 1.45 -2.92
C SER A 101 -10.22 0.31 -3.61
N ASP A 102 -10.83 -0.20 -4.69
CA ASP A 102 -10.22 -1.24 -5.50
C ASP A 102 -9.20 -0.69 -6.49
N THR A 103 -9.22 0.62 -6.73
CA THR A 103 -8.47 1.23 -7.84
C THR A 103 -7.50 2.32 -7.44
N ASP A 104 -7.68 2.91 -6.25
CA ASP A 104 -6.92 4.08 -5.85
C ASP A 104 -6.43 3.99 -4.42
N TYR A 105 -5.40 4.76 -4.09
CA TYR A 105 -4.91 4.91 -2.73
C TYR A 105 -4.86 6.39 -2.36
N VAL A 106 -4.92 6.67 -1.07
CA VAL A 106 -4.83 8.04 -0.55
C VAL A 106 -3.36 8.41 -0.34
N CYS A 107 -3.00 9.58 -0.81
CA CYS A 107 -1.67 10.13 -0.59
C CYS A 107 -1.79 11.54 -0.04
N ALA A 108 -1.03 11.84 0.99
CA ALA A 108 -0.95 13.18 1.55
C ALA A 108 0.34 13.81 1.07
N ASP A 109 0.22 14.74 0.14
CA ASP A 109 1.37 15.40 -0.47
C ASP A 109 1.56 16.77 0.18
N GLY A 110 2.54 16.85 1.08
CA GLY A 110 2.89 18.09 1.74
C GLY A 110 4.01 18.81 1.02
N THR A 111 4.33 19.99 1.49
CA THR A 111 5.37 20.82 0.88
C THR A 111 6.73 20.14 0.94
N MET A 112 7.07 19.53 2.06
CA MET A 112 8.38 18.92 2.25
C MET A 112 8.32 17.40 2.37
N MET A 113 7.20 16.86 2.84
CA MET A 113 7.06 15.43 3.05
C MET A 113 5.78 14.93 2.42
N THR A 114 5.85 13.74 1.86
CA THR A 114 4.70 13.06 1.28
C THR A 114 4.50 11.75 2.02
N GLY A 115 3.26 11.44 2.37
CA GLY A 115 2.96 10.27 3.19
C GLY A 115 1.87 9.38 2.61
N VAL A 116 2.03 8.08 2.83
CA VAL A 116 1.01 7.07 2.50
C VAL A 116 0.91 6.13 3.70
N ALA A 117 -0.31 5.94 4.18
CA ALA A 117 -0.58 5.00 5.25
C ALA A 117 -1.53 3.94 4.72
N LEU A 118 -1.22 2.68 4.95
CA LEU A 118 -1.99 1.54 4.49
C LEU A 118 -2.28 0.59 5.64
N LYS A 119 -3.25 -0.28 5.42
CA LYS A 119 -3.67 -1.26 6.38
C LYS A 119 -4.17 -2.48 5.61
N GLY A 120 -3.80 -3.67 6.03
CA GLY A 120 -4.22 -4.86 5.33
C GLY A 120 -4.15 -6.10 6.20
N ASN A 121 -4.80 -7.15 5.75
CA ASN A 121 -4.84 -8.42 6.46
C ASN A 121 -3.88 -9.41 5.81
N VAL A 122 -2.94 -9.92 6.61
CA VAL A 122 -2.01 -10.95 6.17
C VAL A 122 -2.71 -12.29 6.26
N VAL A 123 -2.67 -13.05 5.19
CA VAL A 123 -3.39 -14.32 5.11
C VAL A 123 -2.59 -15.36 4.33
N THR A 124 -3.01 -16.63 4.45
CA THR A 124 -2.64 -17.64 3.46
C THR A 124 -3.88 -17.91 2.61
N LEU A 125 -3.65 -18.03 1.30
CA LEU A 125 -4.75 -18.27 0.37
C LEU A 125 -4.78 -19.73 -0.04
N GLY A 126 -5.99 -20.24 -0.22
CA GLY A 126 -6.21 -21.60 -0.67
C GLY A 126 -6.23 -21.69 -2.16
N GLY A 127 -5.73 -22.76 -2.56
CA GLY A 127 -6.00 -23.27 -3.81
C GLY A 127 -5.63 -22.41 -4.97
N LYS A 128 -5.74 -22.82 -5.77
CA LYS A 128 -5.48 -22.36 -7.07
C LYS A 128 -6.74 -22.28 -7.87
#